data_17ee7fa1b5aebe6fe89b8e1d682fda2c
#
_entry.id   17ee7fa1b5aebe6fe89b8e1d682fda2c
#
_cell.length_a   1.000
_cell.length_b   1.000
_cell.length_c   1.000
_cell.angle_alpha   90.00
_cell.angle_beta   90.00
_cell.angle_gamma   90.00
#
_symmetry.space_group_name_H-M   'P 1'
#
loop_
_entity.id
_entity.type
_entity.pdbx_description
1 polymer ?
#
loop_
_entity_poly.entity_id
_entity_poly.type
_entity_poly.pdbx_seq_one_letter_code
_entity_poly.pdbx_strand_id
1 'polypeptide(L)'
;VDIDREYQLELLRRLRDAHPRPLTDFSFLDDTDEAEEERYAANMKYLEGHGLVVARIRIGADGHISIGAPEITSQGIDFLRDDGGIGAILGIVTIRLHSDTIKDLIEAKIAQSDLAPADKKRWIDQLRSLPADATKHLVQKLVEKGLDSGPAAVAAVGAFLKSQGLW
;
A
#
# COMPACT_ATOMS: atom_id res chain seq x y z
N VAL A 1 14.10 17.03 -15.29
CA VAL A 1 14.64 15.70 -14.98
C VAL A 1 13.48 14.72 -14.91
N ASP A 2 13.57 13.61 -15.64
CA ASP A 2 12.52 12.61 -15.69
C ASP A 2 12.73 11.55 -14.59
N ILE A 3 11.69 11.32 -13.80
CA ILE A 3 11.64 10.27 -12.78
C ILE A 3 11.08 9.02 -13.46
N ASP A 4 11.97 8.16 -13.95
CA ASP A 4 11.66 7.03 -14.81
C ASP A 4 11.57 5.74 -14.00
N ARG A 5 10.41 5.11 -14.00
CA ARG A 5 10.12 3.89 -13.24
C ARG A 5 10.91 2.68 -13.72
N GLU A 6 11.07 2.51 -15.01
CA GLU A 6 11.82 1.37 -15.56
C GLU A 6 13.30 1.49 -15.22
N TYR A 7 13.85 2.70 -15.35
CA TYR A 7 15.21 2.99 -14.95
C TYR A 7 15.47 2.79 -13.45
N GLN A 8 14.53 3.20 -12.60
CA GLN A 8 14.60 2.94 -11.16
C GLN A 8 14.66 1.45 -10.83
N LEU A 9 13.84 0.63 -11.50
CA LEU A 9 13.86 -0.82 -11.31
C LEU A 9 15.19 -1.44 -11.77
N GLU A 10 15.76 -0.94 -12.85
CA GLU A 10 17.07 -1.37 -13.31
C GLU A 10 18.17 -1.05 -12.29
N LEU A 11 18.21 0.19 -11.78
CA LEU A 11 19.14 0.61 -10.75
C LEU A 11 19.03 -0.25 -9.47
N LEU A 12 17.81 -0.49 -9.01
CA LEU A 12 17.57 -1.36 -7.84
C LEU A 12 18.06 -2.79 -8.07
N ARG A 13 17.88 -3.36 -9.27
CA ARG A 13 18.37 -4.70 -9.61
C ARG A 13 19.91 -4.75 -9.60
N ARG A 14 20.59 -3.76 -10.18
CA ARG A 14 22.05 -3.66 -10.15
C ARG A 14 22.60 -3.58 -8.72
N LEU A 15 21.97 -2.79 -7.88
CA LEU A 15 22.33 -2.67 -6.46
C LEU A 15 22.07 -3.96 -5.68
N ARG A 16 20.95 -4.66 -5.96
CA ARG A 16 20.66 -5.96 -5.37
C ARG A 16 21.73 -7.00 -5.75
N ASP A 17 22.15 -7.03 -7.00
CA ASP A 17 23.11 -8.00 -7.50
C ASP A 17 24.53 -7.73 -6.94
N ALA A 18 24.85 -6.50 -6.57
CA ALA A 18 26.07 -6.15 -5.85
C ALA A 18 26.02 -6.52 -4.36
N HIS A 19 24.82 -6.54 -3.74
CA HIS A 19 24.66 -6.78 -2.31
C HIS A 19 25.35 -8.08 -1.85
N PRO A 20 26.04 -8.15 -0.68
CA PRO A 20 26.11 -7.16 0.40
C PRO A 20 27.17 -6.06 0.22
N ARG A 21 27.81 -5.97 -0.94
CA ARG A 21 28.81 -4.95 -1.24
C ARG A 21 28.14 -3.75 -1.91
N PRO A 22 28.71 -2.54 -1.72
CA PRO A 22 28.26 -1.39 -2.48
C PRO A 22 28.55 -1.59 -3.99
N LEU A 23 27.76 -0.94 -4.84
CA LEU A 23 27.99 -0.92 -6.27
C LEU A 23 29.20 -0.05 -6.59
N THR A 24 30.21 -0.61 -7.24
CA THR A 24 31.44 0.08 -7.65
C THR A 24 31.66 0.09 -9.15
N ASP A 25 30.90 -0.71 -9.87
CA ASP A 25 30.94 -0.74 -11.33
C ASP A 25 29.93 0.26 -11.90
N PHE A 26 30.45 1.37 -12.42
CA PHE A 26 29.68 2.43 -13.07
C PHE A 26 29.88 2.46 -14.59
N SER A 27 30.30 1.36 -15.18
CA SER A 27 30.53 1.26 -16.65
C SER A 27 29.29 1.65 -17.46
N PHE A 28 28.10 1.56 -16.87
CA PHE A 28 26.84 1.99 -17.49
C PHE A 28 26.66 3.52 -17.50
N LEU A 29 27.52 4.29 -16.76
CA LEU A 29 27.59 5.75 -16.77
C LEU A 29 28.85 6.25 -17.49
N ASP A 30 29.75 5.35 -17.90
CA ASP A 30 30.94 5.72 -18.64
C ASP A 30 30.54 6.26 -20.02
N ASP A 31 31.17 7.35 -20.46
CA ASP A 31 30.85 8.10 -21.69
C ASP A 31 29.44 8.76 -21.70
N THR A 32 28.79 8.90 -20.53
CA THR A 32 27.54 9.63 -20.46
C THR A 32 27.77 11.15 -20.47
N ASP A 33 26.77 11.85 -20.99
CA ASP A 33 26.73 13.28 -20.92
C ASP A 33 26.19 13.76 -19.55
N GLU A 34 26.30 15.07 -19.28
CA GLU A 34 25.81 15.69 -18.05
C GLU A 34 24.31 15.38 -17.79
N ALA A 35 23.52 15.20 -18.83
CA ALA A 35 22.10 14.89 -18.71
C ALA A 35 21.84 13.48 -18.15
N GLU A 36 22.69 12.50 -18.50
CA GLU A 36 22.60 11.14 -17.95
C GLU A 36 23.05 11.09 -16.49
N GLU A 37 24.10 11.86 -16.10
CA GLU A 37 24.49 11.99 -14.70
C GLU A 37 23.38 12.63 -13.87
N GLU A 38 22.74 13.69 -14.37
CA GLU A 38 21.59 14.30 -13.71
C GLU A 38 20.41 13.32 -13.58
N ARG A 39 20.10 12.56 -14.64
CA ARG A 39 19.06 11.56 -14.63
C ARG A 39 19.33 10.49 -13.58
N TYR A 40 20.55 9.96 -13.54
CA TYR A 40 21.00 9.01 -12.53
C TYR A 40 20.84 9.58 -11.12
N ALA A 41 21.39 10.77 -10.87
CA ALA A 41 21.38 11.41 -9.57
C ALA A 41 19.95 11.66 -9.08
N ALA A 42 19.06 12.14 -9.94
CA ALA A 42 17.68 12.41 -9.58
C ALA A 42 16.91 11.13 -9.22
N ASN A 43 17.05 10.08 -10.02
CA ASN A 43 16.38 8.81 -9.74
C ASN A 43 16.92 8.13 -8.47
N MET A 44 18.25 8.16 -8.26
CA MET A 44 18.86 7.63 -7.03
C MET A 44 18.46 8.43 -5.79
N LYS A 45 18.41 9.76 -5.85
CA LYS A 45 17.92 10.61 -4.75
C LYS A 45 16.44 10.39 -4.46
N TYR A 46 15.64 10.13 -5.49
CA TYR A 46 14.23 9.75 -5.32
C TYR A 46 14.08 8.40 -4.60
N LEU A 47 14.84 7.38 -5.02
CA LEU A 47 14.85 6.07 -4.36
C LEU A 47 15.36 6.17 -2.91
N GLU A 48 16.36 7.01 -2.64
CA GLU A 48 16.85 7.28 -1.29
C GLU A 48 15.78 7.93 -0.41
N GLY A 49 15.02 8.88 -0.96
CA GLY A 49 13.88 9.50 -0.27
C GLY A 49 12.79 8.51 0.13
N HIS A 50 12.66 7.40 -0.59
CA HIS A 50 11.78 6.29 -0.26
C HIS A 50 12.44 5.21 0.62
N GLY A 51 13.70 5.40 1.02
CA GLY A 51 14.42 4.47 1.87
C GLY A 51 14.85 3.17 1.19
N LEU A 52 14.80 3.10 -0.15
CA LEU A 52 15.11 1.88 -0.90
C LEU A 52 16.61 1.69 -1.15
N VAL A 53 17.36 2.79 -1.14
CA VAL A 53 18.82 2.80 -1.36
C VAL A 53 19.50 3.80 -0.44
N VAL A 54 20.83 3.67 -0.30
CA VAL A 54 21.74 4.71 0.18
C VAL A 54 22.48 5.20 -1.05
N ALA A 55 22.12 6.37 -1.58
CA ALA A 55 22.56 6.84 -2.90
C ALA A 55 24.02 7.26 -2.94
N ARG A 56 24.57 7.77 -1.83
CA ARG A 56 25.95 8.29 -1.74
C ARG A 56 26.25 9.41 -2.74
N ILE A 57 25.23 10.19 -3.12
CA ILE A 57 25.36 11.31 -4.07
C ILE A 57 25.42 12.62 -3.31
N ARG A 58 26.40 13.45 -3.69
CA ARG A 58 26.54 14.83 -3.22
C ARG A 58 26.45 15.79 -4.40
N ILE A 59 25.71 16.85 -4.24
CA ILE A 59 25.60 17.92 -5.23
C ILE A 59 26.27 19.16 -4.62
N GLY A 60 27.34 19.65 -5.27
CA GLY A 60 28.04 20.84 -4.89
C GLY A 60 27.19 22.10 -5.11
N ALA A 61 27.60 23.22 -4.48
CA ALA A 61 26.95 24.51 -4.71
C ALA A 61 27.13 25.03 -6.14
N ASP A 62 28.12 24.52 -6.85
CA ASP A 62 28.44 24.76 -8.25
C ASP A 62 27.67 23.87 -9.22
N GLY A 63 26.80 22.99 -8.68
CA GLY A 63 26.01 22.01 -9.46
C GLY A 63 26.77 20.70 -9.75
N HIS A 64 28.06 20.59 -9.41
CA HIS A 64 28.81 19.35 -9.68
C HIS A 64 28.26 18.15 -8.88
N ILE A 65 28.03 17.05 -9.58
CA ILE A 65 27.52 15.81 -9.00
C ILE A 65 28.69 14.87 -8.68
N SER A 66 28.83 14.48 -7.43
CA SER A 66 29.78 13.46 -6.99
C SER A 66 29.04 12.16 -6.66
N ILE A 67 29.39 11.11 -7.37
CA ILE A 67 28.79 9.78 -7.23
C ILE A 67 29.74 8.93 -6.39
N GLY A 68 29.25 8.47 -5.24
CA GLY A 68 29.93 7.48 -4.38
C GLY A 68 29.45 6.06 -4.69
N ALA A 69 29.82 5.10 -3.86
CA ALA A 69 29.41 3.70 -4.00
C ALA A 69 28.06 3.45 -3.30
N PRO A 70 26.95 3.43 -4.03
CA PRO A 70 25.62 3.26 -3.45
C PRO A 70 25.35 1.82 -3.03
N GLU A 71 24.37 1.67 -2.14
CA GLU A 71 23.96 0.39 -1.58
C GLU A 71 22.44 0.27 -1.60
N ILE A 72 21.92 -0.96 -1.79
CA ILE A 72 20.51 -1.24 -1.59
C ILE A 72 20.22 -1.45 -0.11
N THR A 73 19.05 -1.04 0.35
CA THR A 73 18.57 -1.31 1.70
C THR A 73 17.77 -2.63 1.75
N SER A 74 17.48 -3.14 2.95
CA SER A 74 16.55 -4.26 3.10
C SER A 74 15.17 -3.95 2.52
N GLN A 75 14.69 -2.71 2.70
CA GLN A 75 13.44 -2.24 2.11
C GLN A 75 13.50 -2.23 0.58
N GLY A 76 14.64 -1.90 -0.02
CA GLY A 76 14.85 -1.96 -1.46
C GLY A 76 14.85 -3.40 -1.99
N ILE A 77 15.44 -4.33 -1.24
CA ILE A 77 15.41 -5.75 -1.56
C ILE A 77 13.97 -6.30 -1.49
N ASP A 78 13.26 -5.98 -0.41
CA ASP A 78 11.86 -6.41 -0.21
C ASP A 78 10.95 -5.84 -1.30
N PHE A 79 11.19 -4.60 -1.73
CA PHE A 79 10.47 -3.95 -2.83
C PHE A 79 10.60 -4.68 -4.17
N LEU A 80 11.74 -5.32 -4.43
CA LEU A 80 11.99 -6.12 -5.64
C LEU A 80 11.40 -7.53 -5.58
N ARG A 81 10.85 -7.95 -4.44
CA ARG A 81 10.24 -9.26 -4.24
C ARG A 81 8.75 -9.24 -4.47
N ASP A 82 8.23 -10.25 -5.14
CA ASP A 82 6.78 -10.39 -5.39
C ASP A 82 5.99 -10.65 -4.10
N ASP A 83 6.64 -11.26 -3.09
CA ASP A 83 6.06 -11.55 -1.78
C ASP A 83 6.19 -10.41 -0.76
N GLY A 84 6.81 -9.28 -1.13
CA GLY A 84 7.10 -8.15 -0.25
C GLY A 84 8.18 -8.42 0.80
N GLY A 85 8.88 -9.57 0.72
CA GLY A 85 10.01 -9.93 1.56
C GLY A 85 9.71 -10.02 3.06
N ILE A 86 10.76 -9.95 3.87
CA ILE A 86 10.64 -9.99 5.35
C ILE A 86 9.86 -8.79 5.88
N GLY A 87 9.93 -7.65 5.20
CA GLY A 87 9.18 -6.44 5.56
C GLY A 87 7.66 -6.67 5.59
N ALA A 88 7.13 -7.47 4.66
CA ALA A 88 5.71 -7.84 4.65
C ALA A 88 5.32 -8.74 5.82
N ILE A 89 6.24 -9.61 6.29
CA ILE A 89 6.02 -10.52 7.42
C ILE A 89 6.09 -9.77 8.75
N LEU A 90 7.03 -8.83 8.88
CA LEU A 90 7.26 -8.05 10.10
C LEU A 90 6.37 -6.80 10.17
N GLY A 91 5.90 -6.32 9.03
CA GLY A 91 5.06 -5.14 8.94
C GLY A 91 3.64 -5.41 9.43
N ILE A 92 3.13 -4.53 10.30
CA ILE A 92 1.69 -4.48 10.59
C ILE A 92 1.03 -3.83 9.38
N VAL A 93 0.33 -4.63 8.56
CA VAL A 93 -0.50 -4.09 7.48
C VAL A 93 -1.72 -3.42 8.12
N THR A 94 -1.70 -2.11 8.24
CA THR A 94 -2.87 -1.34 8.63
C THR A 94 -3.72 -1.07 7.39
N ILE A 95 -4.75 -1.87 7.18
CA ILE A 95 -5.74 -1.59 6.13
C ILE A 95 -6.70 -0.53 6.68
N ARG A 96 -6.64 0.68 6.13
CA ARG A 96 -7.65 1.72 6.37
C ARG A 96 -8.81 1.49 5.41
N LEU A 97 -9.86 0.87 5.90
CA LEU A 97 -11.11 0.81 5.16
C LEU A 97 -11.93 2.08 5.46
N HIS A 98 -12.34 2.79 4.43
CA HIS A 98 -13.29 3.88 4.57
C HIS A 98 -14.67 3.31 4.96
N SER A 99 -15.42 4.04 5.79
CA SER A 99 -16.76 3.63 6.24
C SER A 99 -17.69 3.31 5.06
N ASP A 100 -17.55 4.03 3.95
CA ASP A 100 -18.37 3.84 2.76
C ASP A 100 -18.03 2.52 2.05
N THR A 101 -16.74 2.17 1.92
CA THR A 101 -16.32 0.86 1.37
C THR A 101 -16.85 -0.30 2.21
N ILE A 102 -16.87 -0.15 3.54
CA ILE A 102 -17.41 -1.16 4.44
C ILE A 102 -18.94 -1.30 4.24
N LYS A 103 -19.65 -0.17 4.13
CA LYS A 103 -21.09 -0.16 3.87
C LYS A 103 -21.42 -0.86 2.54
N ASP A 104 -20.65 -0.58 1.48
CA ASP A 104 -20.83 -1.22 0.17
C ASP A 104 -20.64 -2.74 0.24
N LEU A 105 -19.65 -3.23 0.99
CA LEU A 105 -19.44 -4.66 1.19
C LEU A 105 -20.59 -5.33 1.96
N ILE A 106 -21.11 -4.68 3.00
CA ILE A 106 -22.25 -5.18 3.78
C ILE A 106 -23.53 -5.14 2.93
N GLU A 107 -23.74 -4.08 2.16
CA GLU A 107 -24.86 -3.95 1.22
C GLU A 107 -24.88 -5.08 0.20
N ALA A 108 -23.72 -5.41 -0.39
CA ALA A 108 -23.61 -6.54 -1.32
C ALA A 108 -24.02 -7.87 -0.66
N LYS A 109 -23.68 -8.08 0.62
CA LYS A 109 -24.10 -9.27 1.38
C LYS A 109 -25.60 -9.28 1.67
N ILE A 110 -26.19 -8.14 2.03
CA ILE A 110 -27.65 -8.01 2.21
C ILE A 110 -28.38 -8.29 0.89
N ALA A 111 -27.87 -7.77 -0.22
CA ALA A 111 -28.47 -7.98 -1.55
C ALA A 111 -28.49 -9.46 -1.96
N GLN A 112 -27.44 -10.22 -1.59
CA GLN A 112 -27.31 -11.65 -1.87
C GLN A 112 -28.06 -12.56 -0.89
N SER A 113 -28.61 -12.01 0.22
CA SER A 113 -29.34 -12.80 1.23
C SER A 113 -30.74 -13.17 0.77
N ASP A 114 -31.39 -14.09 1.51
CA ASP A 114 -32.77 -14.55 1.25
C ASP A 114 -33.84 -13.61 1.84
N LEU A 115 -33.50 -12.41 2.27
CA LEU A 115 -34.46 -11.43 2.78
C LEU A 115 -35.42 -10.98 1.71
N ALA A 116 -36.66 -10.64 2.11
CA ALA A 116 -37.65 -10.07 1.22
C ALA A 116 -37.15 -8.74 0.60
N PRO A 117 -37.48 -8.41 -0.65
CA PRO A 117 -36.98 -7.20 -1.31
C PRO A 117 -37.25 -5.91 -0.56
N ALA A 118 -38.39 -5.80 0.13
CA ALA A 118 -38.73 -4.63 0.95
C ALA A 118 -37.82 -4.50 2.17
N ASP A 119 -37.44 -5.62 2.80
CA ASP A 119 -36.51 -5.63 3.94
C ASP A 119 -35.07 -5.33 3.51
N LYS A 120 -34.64 -5.88 2.36
CA LYS A 120 -33.32 -5.56 1.79
C LYS A 120 -33.17 -4.03 1.62
N LYS A 121 -34.12 -3.40 0.94
CA LYS A 121 -34.10 -1.96 0.70
C LYS A 121 -34.02 -1.18 2.00
N ARG A 122 -34.87 -1.50 2.96
CA ARG A 122 -34.94 -0.84 4.26
C ARG A 122 -33.61 -0.97 5.02
N TRP A 123 -33.00 -2.17 5.05
CA TRP A 123 -31.72 -2.40 5.73
C TRP A 123 -30.56 -1.65 5.07
N ILE A 124 -30.55 -1.58 3.75
CA ILE A 124 -29.56 -0.83 2.99
C ILE A 124 -29.68 0.67 3.29
N ASP A 125 -30.89 1.22 3.28
CA ASP A 125 -31.13 2.62 3.59
C ASP A 125 -30.69 2.98 5.02
N GLN A 126 -30.98 2.10 5.99
CA GLN A 126 -30.53 2.25 7.38
C GLN A 126 -29.00 2.14 7.52
N LEU A 127 -28.38 1.18 6.85
CA LEU A 127 -26.92 1.02 6.84
C LEU A 127 -26.22 2.27 6.30
N ARG A 128 -26.74 2.82 5.21
CA ARG A 128 -26.19 4.04 4.61
C ARG A 128 -26.31 5.25 5.52
N SER A 129 -27.34 5.34 6.35
CA SER A 129 -27.56 6.43 7.30
C SER A 129 -26.70 6.33 8.57
N LEU A 130 -26.02 5.20 8.82
CA LEU A 130 -25.17 5.03 10.00
C LEU A 130 -23.98 6.01 10.00
N PRO A 131 -23.71 6.68 11.12
CA PRO A 131 -22.48 7.45 11.29
C PRO A 131 -21.25 6.54 11.34
N ALA A 132 -20.06 7.11 11.08
CA ALA A 132 -18.80 6.36 10.99
C ALA A 132 -18.50 5.52 12.25
N ASP A 133 -18.77 6.04 13.44
CA ASP A 133 -18.55 5.32 14.70
C ASP A 133 -19.48 4.11 14.85
N ALA A 134 -20.76 4.24 14.48
CA ALA A 134 -21.69 3.12 14.48
C ALA A 134 -21.30 2.06 13.45
N THR A 135 -20.81 2.46 12.28
CA THR A 135 -20.27 1.54 11.27
C THR A 135 -19.05 0.78 11.83
N LYS A 136 -18.15 1.43 12.55
CA LYS A 136 -17.00 0.79 13.20
C LYS A 136 -17.44 -0.27 14.22
N HIS A 137 -18.42 0.03 15.04
CA HIS A 137 -18.98 -0.92 16.02
C HIS A 137 -19.66 -2.13 15.34
N LEU A 138 -20.36 -1.90 14.22
CA LEU A 138 -20.94 -2.97 13.42
C LEU A 138 -19.85 -3.92 12.90
N VAL A 139 -18.75 -3.38 12.37
CA VAL A 139 -17.61 -4.17 11.90
C VAL A 139 -17.01 -5.01 13.01
N GLN A 140 -16.79 -4.42 14.20
CA GLN A 140 -16.27 -5.16 15.35
C GLN A 140 -17.15 -6.36 15.71
N LYS A 141 -18.47 -6.18 15.75
CA LYS A 141 -19.43 -7.26 16.01
C LYS A 141 -19.43 -8.33 14.93
N LEU A 142 -19.25 -7.94 13.66
CA LEU A 142 -19.15 -8.90 12.56
C LEU A 142 -17.87 -9.73 12.65
N VAL A 143 -16.74 -9.12 13.00
CA VAL A 143 -15.47 -9.82 13.20
C VAL A 143 -15.54 -10.78 14.40
N GLU A 144 -16.12 -10.36 15.52
CA GLU A 144 -16.29 -11.19 16.72
C GLU A 144 -17.16 -12.44 16.46
N LYS A 145 -18.18 -12.34 15.59
CA LYS A 145 -19.08 -13.44 15.25
C LYS A 145 -18.60 -14.36 14.13
N GLY A 146 -17.49 -14.02 13.49
CA GLY A 146 -16.93 -14.75 12.35
C GLY A 146 -17.66 -14.41 11.04
N LEU A 147 -16.90 -13.92 10.07
CA LEU A 147 -17.38 -13.52 8.74
C LEU A 147 -17.69 -14.72 7.80
N ASP A 148 -17.38 -15.93 8.22
CA ASP A 148 -17.35 -17.11 7.36
C ASP A 148 -18.72 -17.65 6.93
N SER A 149 -19.79 -17.28 7.62
CA SER A 149 -21.14 -17.69 7.23
C SER A 149 -22.01 -16.50 6.82
N GLY A 150 -22.35 -16.41 5.53
CA GLY A 150 -23.20 -15.36 4.98
C GLY A 150 -24.52 -15.13 5.76
N PRO A 151 -25.26 -16.18 6.14
CA PRO A 151 -26.49 -16.04 6.94
C PRO A 151 -26.26 -15.45 8.34
N ALA A 152 -25.19 -15.86 9.04
CA ALA A 152 -24.86 -15.33 10.37
C ALA A 152 -24.42 -13.86 10.32
N ALA A 153 -23.70 -13.45 9.29
CA ALA A 153 -23.32 -12.06 9.10
C ALA A 153 -24.57 -11.17 8.87
N VAL A 154 -25.51 -11.61 8.02
CA VAL A 154 -26.75 -10.89 7.77
C VAL A 154 -27.61 -10.79 9.04
N ALA A 155 -27.73 -11.87 9.83
CA ALA A 155 -28.44 -11.86 11.10
C ALA A 155 -27.79 -10.90 12.12
N ALA A 156 -26.45 -10.81 12.15
CA ALA A 156 -25.72 -9.88 13.02
C ALA A 156 -25.96 -8.42 12.60
N VAL A 157 -26.00 -8.11 11.31
CA VAL A 157 -26.38 -6.78 10.80
C VAL A 157 -27.78 -6.41 11.25
N GLY A 158 -28.77 -7.30 11.07
CA GLY A 158 -30.14 -7.07 11.51
C GLY A 158 -30.26 -6.82 13.01
N ALA A 159 -29.59 -7.63 13.83
CA ALA A 159 -29.59 -7.45 15.28
C ALA A 159 -28.95 -6.11 15.69
N PHE A 160 -27.90 -5.69 14.98
CA PHE A 160 -27.26 -4.41 15.23
C PHE A 160 -28.16 -3.22 14.86
N LEU A 161 -28.79 -3.25 13.68
CA LEU A 161 -29.71 -2.19 13.25
C LEU A 161 -30.90 -2.05 14.21
N LYS A 162 -31.44 -3.17 14.73
CA LYS A 162 -32.44 -3.16 15.79
C LYS A 162 -31.95 -2.46 17.07
N SER A 163 -30.72 -2.75 17.51
CA SER A 163 -30.16 -2.17 18.72
C SER A 163 -29.96 -0.66 18.63
N GLN A 164 -29.87 -0.12 17.42
CA GLN A 164 -29.76 1.34 17.20
C GLN A 164 -31.13 2.05 17.16
N GLY A 165 -32.22 1.36 17.42
CA GLY A 165 -33.58 1.94 17.40
C GLY A 165 -34.09 2.28 16.00
N LEU A 166 -33.53 1.68 14.98
CA LEU A 166 -33.84 1.91 13.57
C LEU A 166 -34.95 0.95 13.04
N TRP A 167 -35.80 0.47 13.92
CA TRP A 167 -36.96 -0.41 13.61
C TRP A 167 -38.28 0.31 13.84
#